data_a0dd3d752b5631d7e1626a1966b5f5b8
#
_entry.id   a0dd3d752b5631d7e1626a1966b5f5b8
#
_cell.length_a   1.000
_cell.length_b   1.000
_cell.length_c   1.000
_cell.angle_alpha   90.00
_cell.angle_beta   90.00
_cell.angle_gamma   90.00
#
_symmetry.space_group_name_H-M   'P 1'
#
loop_
_entity.id
_entity.type
_entity.pdbx_description
1 polymer ?
#
loop_
_entity_poly.entity_id
_entity_poly.type
_entity_poly.pdbx_seq_one_letter_code
_entity_poly.pdbx_strand_id
1 'polypeptide(L)'
;MKGRTVFKWAIGVFIVVVLIGVVAVVSLFIVGFISLEKGEQHRRQFQAEQDSGRWDFGDQPALLAVAQGIAKNDPEAIRTAAKGVPDLQAPGRDGATLLNFAVRQSWQRPESVEAIRTLLSLGADPNYTNGNRNSFAMASAGHSSALVLRSMLEAGGNANTRDEFGRPMILMNWYLGYYRDQARSRFELLLDRGADVNSAMPSDGSDSAGYPLLLYRTAMGLDDNLAYADALLLLQRGADPKRAGADGMTFGKMLTDHRAHFQRTHKSPPAQLIALWDWAEQHGIIQQAQ
;
A
#
# COMPACT_ATOMS: atom_id res chain seq x y z
N MET A 1 11.44 -33.89 73.41
CA MET A 1 10.52 -32.74 73.10
C MET A 1 11.09 -31.68 72.12
N LYS A 2 12.40 -31.57 71.90
CA LYS A 2 13.02 -30.55 71.04
C LYS A 2 12.79 -30.71 69.54
N GLY A 3 12.61 -31.92 69.00
CA GLY A 3 12.44 -32.14 67.54
C GLY A 3 11.10 -31.66 66.95
N ARG A 4 10.01 -31.72 67.68
CA ARG A 4 8.67 -31.30 67.23
C ARG A 4 8.54 -29.78 67.06
N THR A 5 9.26 -29.01 67.81
CA THR A 5 9.26 -27.52 67.74
C THR A 5 10.03 -27.02 66.54
N VAL A 6 11.20 -27.60 66.24
CA VAL A 6 12.02 -27.27 65.05
C VAL A 6 11.27 -27.59 63.77
N PHE A 7 10.54 -28.73 63.70
CA PHE A 7 9.78 -29.12 62.54
C PHE A 7 8.59 -28.17 62.25
N LYS A 8 7.90 -27.70 63.29
CA LYS A 8 6.83 -26.69 63.14
C LYS A 8 7.34 -25.35 62.63
N TRP A 9 8.51 -24.94 63.10
CA TRP A 9 9.19 -23.72 62.62
C TRP A 9 9.61 -23.82 61.16
N ALA A 10 10.14 -24.94 60.72
CA ALA A 10 10.54 -25.20 59.35
C ALA A 10 9.33 -25.15 58.39
N ILE A 11 8.19 -25.74 58.78
CA ILE A 11 6.95 -25.67 58.02
C ILE A 11 6.43 -24.23 57.93
N GLY A 12 6.46 -23.47 59.03
CA GLY A 12 6.03 -22.07 59.05
C GLY A 12 6.87 -21.19 58.09
N VAL A 13 8.21 -21.35 58.12
CA VAL A 13 9.11 -20.64 57.21
C VAL A 13 8.85 -21.04 55.76
N PHE A 14 8.68 -22.31 55.47
CA PHE A 14 8.35 -22.79 54.11
C PHE A 14 7.05 -22.20 53.59
N ILE A 15 5.98 -22.17 54.38
CA ILE A 15 4.69 -21.55 54.02
C ILE A 15 4.86 -20.06 53.73
N VAL A 16 5.62 -19.33 54.54
CA VAL A 16 5.88 -17.89 54.30
C VAL A 16 6.66 -17.66 53.00
N VAL A 17 7.69 -18.46 52.73
CA VAL A 17 8.45 -18.33 51.44
C VAL A 17 7.59 -18.62 50.27
N VAL A 18 6.72 -19.65 50.33
CA VAL A 18 5.77 -19.97 49.23
C VAL A 18 4.76 -18.83 49.04
N LEU A 19 4.23 -18.28 50.10
CA LEU A 19 3.30 -17.13 50.03
C LEU A 19 3.96 -15.90 49.43
N ILE A 20 5.19 -15.58 49.79
CA ILE A 20 5.95 -14.47 49.17
C ILE A 20 6.16 -14.73 47.69
N GLY A 21 6.52 -15.96 47.32
CA GLY A 21 6.68 -16.35 45.91
C GLY A 21 5.38 -16.19 45.11
N VAL A 22 4.25 -16.63 45.66
CA VAL A 22 2.94 -16.47 45.00
C VAL A 22 2.58 -15.00 44.88
N VAL A 23 2.78 -14.18 45.92
CA VAL A 23 2.51 -12.73 45.85
C VAL A 23 3.39 -12.05 44.82
N ALA A 24 4.67 -12.41 44.70
CA ALA A 24 5.58 -11.84 43.71
C ALA A 24 5.11 -12.20 42.26
N VAL A 25 4.75 -13.46 42.03
CA VAL A 25 4.23 -13.90 40.71
C VAL A 25 2.94 -13.18 40.35
N VAL A 26 1.98 -13.10 41.29
CA VAL A 26 0.72 -12.39 41.05
C VAL A 26 0.97 -10.90 40.78
N SER A 27 1.90 -10.27 41.51
CA SER A 27 2.25 -8.86 41.26
C SER A 27 2.86 -8.63 39.90
N LEU A 28 3.72 -9.55 39.42
CA LEU A 28 4.29 -9.48 38.06
C LEU A 28 3.18 -9.63 36.96
N PHE A 29 2.23 -10.54 37.18
CA PHE A 29 1.08 -10.68 36.28
C PHE A 29 0.21 -9.43 36.25
N ILE A 30 -0.08 -8.82 37.41
CA ILE A 30 -0.87 -7.59 37.51
C ILE A 30 -0.16 -6.43 36.80
N VAL A 31 1.14 -6.26 37.04
CA VAL A 31 1.94 -5.20 36.40
C VAL A 31 1.99 -5.41 34.88
N GLY A 32 2.19 -6.66 34.44
CA GLY A 32 2.17 -7.02 33.01
C GLY A 32 0.81 -6.71 32.37
N PHE A 33 -0.28 -7.09 33.02
CA PHE A 33 -1.64 -6.82 32.54
C PHE A 33 -1.95 -5.31 32.45
N ILE A 34 -1.61 -4.54 33.48
CA ILE A 34 -1.78 -3.07 33.47
C ILE A 34 -0.95 -2.42 32.36
N SER A 35 0.26 -2.91 32.10
CA SER A 35 1.12 -2.39 31.05
C SER A 35 0.54 -2.68 29.64
N LEU A 36 -0.03 -3.86 29.43
CA LEU A 36 -0.71 -4.23 28.20
C LEU A 36 -1.95 -3.37 27.98
N GLU A 37 -2.77 -3.19 29.01
CA GLU A 37 -4.00 -2.37 28.92
C GLU A 37 -3.69 -0.90 28.62
N LYS A 38 -2.66 -0.32 29.26
CA LYS A 38 -2.18 1.04 28.94
C LYS A 38 -1.69 1.14 27.50
N GLY A 39 -0.96 0.14 27.01
CA GLY A 39 -0.51 0.07 25.62
C GLY A 39 -1.66 0.02 24.63
N GLU A 40 -2.73 -0.74 24.94
CA GLU A 40 -3.93 -0.78 24.10
C GLU A 40 -4.73 0.53 24.14
N GLN A 41 -4.88 1.16 25.30
CA GLN A 41 -5.55 2.45 25.42
C GLN A 41 -4.80 3.52 24.62
N HIS A 42 -3.48 3.56 24.70
CA HIS A 42 -2.66 4.51 23.92
C HIS A 42 -2.82 4.26 22.41
N ARG A 43 -2.81 3.00 21.95
CA ARG A 43 -3.03 2.66 20.54
C ARG A 43 -4.42 3.10 20.07
N ARG A 44 -5.47 2.85 20.87
CA ARG A 44 -6.85 3.26 20.54
C ARG A 44 -6.98 4.77 20.48
N GLN A 45 -6.36 5.49 21.41
CA GLN A 45 -6.36 6.96 21.39
C GLN A 45 -5.64 7.49 20.15
N PHE A 46 -4.45 6.99 19.84
CA PHE A 46 -3.69 7.36 18.66
C PHE A 46 -4.46 7.09 17.37
N GLN A 47 -5.08 5.92 17.27
CA GLN A 47 -5.94 5.57 16.13
C GLN A 47 -7.13 6.54 15.99
N ALA A 48 -7.79 6.88 17.10
CA ALA A 48 -8.89 7.83 17.07
C ALA A 48 -8.45 9.25 16.65
N GLU A 49 -7.25 9.67 17.02
CA GLU A 49 -6.67 10.94 16.57
C GLU A 49 -6.38 10.92 15.07
N GLN A 50 -5.84 9.82 14.55
CA GLN A 50 -5.63 9.63 13.11
C GLN A 50 -6.96 9.58 12.35
N ASP A 51 -7.93 8.79 12.80
CA ASP A 51 -9.21 8.61 12.13
C ASP A 51 -10.05 9.89 12.09
N SER A 52 -9.92 10.77 13.10
CA SER A 52 -10.62 12.06 13.15
C SER A 52 -9.90 13.20 12.44
N GLY A 53 -8.70 12.98 11.91
CA GLY A 53 -7.84 14.02 11.34
C GLY A 53 -7.17 14.93 12.37
N ARG A 54 -7.35 14.68 13.67
CA ARG A 54 -6.74 15.49 14.73
C ARG A 54 -5.21 15.36 14.73
N TRP A 55 -4.69 14.20 14.38
CA TRP A 55 -3.26 13.99 14.21
C TRP A 55 -2.65 14.89 13.14
N ASP A 56 -3.31 14.95 11.97
CA ASP A 56 -2.80 15.71 10.83
C ASP A 56 -3.05 17.22 10.94
N PHE A 57 -4.19 17.64 11.52
CA PHE A 57 -4.68 19.03 11.46
C PHE A 57 -5.03 19.64 12.83
N GLY A 58 -4.60 19.03 13.94
CA GLY A 58 -4.99 19.47 15.29
C GLY A 58 -4.67 20.93 15.61
N ASP A 59 -3.59 21.45 15.07
CA ASP A 59 -3.13 22.82 15.26
C ASP A 59 -3.76 23.83 14.28
N GLN A 60 -4.64 23.36 13.37
CA GLN A 60 -5.27 24.15 12.31
C GLN A 60 -6.80 23.97 12.35
N PRO A 61 -7.54 24.73 13.19
CA PRO A 61 -8.95 24.47 13.45
C PRO A 61 -9.85 24.44 12.20
N ALA A 62 -9.55 25.29 11.20
CA ALA A 62 -10.31 25.33 9.96
C ALA A 62 -10.13 24.03 9.13
N LEU A 63 -8.91 23.54 8.99
CA LEU A 63 -8.63 22.28 8.30
C LEU A 63 -9.18 21.08 9.09
N LEU A 64 -9.05 21.11 10.43
CA LEU A 64 -9.59 20.06 11.29
C LEU A 64 -11.11 19.94 11.14
N ALA A 65 -11.84 21.04 11.01
CA ALA A 65 -13.29 20.99 10.80
C ALA A 65 -13.63 20.28 9.47
N VAL A 66 -12.88 20.51 8.40
CA VAL A 66 -13.05 19.78 7.12
C VAL A 66 -12.67 18.30 7.29
N ALA A 67 -11.54 18.01 7.95
CA ALA A 67 -11.09 16.64 8.19
C ALA A 67 -12.12 15.83 9.00
N GLN A 68 -12.81 16.44 9.96
CA GLN A 68 -13.90 15.80 10.70
C GLN A 68 -15.11 15.49 9.81
N GLY A 69 -15.43 16.34 8.84
CA GLY A 69 -16.41 16.05 7.80
C GLY A 69 -16.00 14.86 6.92
N ILE A 70 -14.72 14.81 6.53
CA ILE A 70 -14.15 13.70 5.76
C ILE A 70 -14.26 12.38 6.57
N ALA A 71 -13.85 12.39 7.83
CA ALA A 71 -13.91 11.23 8.72
C ALA A 71 -15.32 10.65 8.89
N LYS A 72 -16.34 11.51 8.78
CA LYS A 72 -17.77 11.11 8.82
C LYS A 72 -18.34 10.78 7.45
N ASN A 73 -17.56 10.98 6.38
CA ASN A 73 -18.01 10.91 4.99
C ASN A 73 -19.29 11.79 4.76
N ASP A 74 -19.27 13.01 5.30
CA ASP A 74 -20.37 13.96 5.25
C ASP A 74 -20.07 15.10 4.26
N PRO A 75 -20.56 15.04 3.00
CA PRO A 75 -20.31 16.05 1.98
C PRO A 75 -20.76 17.45 2.37
N GLU A 76 -21.87 17.57 3.10
CA GLU A 76 -22.40 18.89 3.48
C GLU A 76 -21.56 19.53 4.60
N ALA A 77 -21.12 18.74 5.57
CA ALA A 77 -20.17 19.20 6.58
C ALA A 77 -18.84 19.63 5.93
N ILE A 78 -18.33 18.87 4.95
CA ILE A 78 -17.12 19.23 4.19
C ILE A 78 -17.32 20.57 3.47
N ARG A 79 -18.40 20.76 2.68
CA ARG A 79 -18.68 22.00 1.96
C ARG A 79 -18.83 23.19 2.89
N THR A 80 -19.47 22.99 4.02
CA THR A 80 -19.69 24.05 5.00
C THR A 80 -18.38 24.46 5.66
N ALA A 81 -17.58 23.52 6.13
CA ALA A 81 -16.31 23.79 6.78
C ALA A 81 -15.28 24.38 5.78
N ALA A 82 -15.27 23.92 4.53
CA ALA A 82 -14.36 24.41 3.49
C ALA A 82 -14.52 25.90 3.17
N LYS A 83 -15.69 26.49 3.43
CA LYS A 83 -15.86 27.95 3.28
C LYS A 83 -14.95 28.78 4.18
N GLY A 84 -14.50 28.21 5.29
CA GLY A 84 -13.56 28.83 6.23
C GLY A 84 -12.10 28.53 5.96
N VAL A 85 -11.79 27.76 4.90
CA VAL A 85 -10.42 27.36 4.53
C VAL A 85 -9.97 28.17 3.32
N PRO A 86 -8.97 29.06 3.47
CA PRO A 86 -8.47 29.86 2.35
C PRO A 86 -7.78 29.04 1.26
N ASP A 87 -7.12 27.95 1.64
CA ASP A 87 -6.39 27.04 0.75
C ASP A 87 -6.64 25.59 1.14
N LEU A 88 -7.34 24.84 0.29
CA LEU A 88 -7.61 23.42 0.48
C LEU A 88 -6.35 22.54 0.33
N GLN A 89 -5.27 23.07 -0.25
CA GLN A 89 -3.98 22.42 -0.38
C GLN A 89 -3.08 22.67 0.85
N ALA A 90 -3.49 23.55 1.78
CA ALA A 90 -2.68 23.85 2.95
C ALA A 90 -2.27 22.56 3.68
N PRO A 91 -0.96 22.38 3.93
CA PRO A 91 -0.46 21.17 4.54
C PRO A 91 -0.71 21.17 6.05
N GLY A 92 -1.12 20.04 6.56
CA GLY A 92 -1.08 19.69 7.96
C GLY A 92 0.27 19.12 8.38
N ARG A 93 0.27 18.31 9.44
CA ARG A 93 1.47 17.63 9.93
C ARG A 93 2.07 16.73 8.84
N ASP A 94 3.39 16.70 8.76
CA ASP A 94 4.15 15.88 7.80
C ASP A 94 3.75 16.09 6.32
N GLY A 95 3.18 17.27 6.01
CA GLY A 95 2.76 17.63 4.66
C GLY A 95 1.44 16.98 4.21
N ALA A 96 0.68 16.38 5.13
CA ALA A 96 -0.63 15.80 4.81
C ALA A 96 -1.61 16.88 4.33
N THR A 97 -2.27 16.67 3.19
CA THR A 97 -3.36 17.52 2.72
C THR A 97 -4.71 16.89 3.04
N LEU A 98 -5.79 17.70 3.02
CA LEU A 98 -7.15 17.19 3.20
C LEU A 98 -7.48 16.09 2.19
N LEU A 99 -7.04 16.24 0.93
CA LEU A 99 -7.26 15.21 -0.11
C LEU A 99 -6.47 13.94 0.18
N ASN A 100 -5.20 14.04 0.62
CA ASN A 100 -4.43 12.87 1.04
C ASN A 100 -5.09 12.16 2.23
N PHE A 101 -5.56 12.92 3.22
CA PHE A 101 -6.29 12.36 4.35
C PHE A 101 -7.55 11.61 3.90
N ALA A 102 -8.36 12.19 3.01
CA ALA A 102 -9.57 11.54 2.48
C ALA A 102 -9.25 10.24 1.73
N VAL A 103 -8.18 10.24 0.91
CA VAL A 103 -7.74 9.02 0.21
C VAL A 103 -7.29 7.95 1.18
N ARG A 104 -6.54 8.27 2.23
CA ARG A 104 -6.14 7.30 3.27
C ARG A 104 -7.34 6.73 4.03
N GLN A 105 -8.35 7.56 4.34
CA GLN A 105 -9.61 7.08 4.96
C GLN A 105 -10.32 6.03 4.09
N SER A 106 -10.25 6.17 2.76
CA SER A 106 -10.89 5.25 1.83
C SER A 106 -10.27 3.86 1.78
N TRP A 107 -9.07 3.64 2.32
CA TRP A 107 -8.42 2.32 2.30
C TRP A 107 -9.20 1.27 3.11
N GLN A 108 -9.84 1.68 4.18
CA GLN A 108 -10.66 0.81 5.04
C GLN A 108 -12.16 1.04 4.86
N ARG A 109 -12.55 2.13 4.20
CA ARG A 109 -13.93 2.59 4.03
C ARG A 109 -14.17 2.98 2.57
N PRO A 110 -14.51 2.02 1.69
CA PRO A 110 -14.71 2.29 0.26
C PRO A 110 -15.81 3.33 -0.02
N GLU A 111 -16.77 3.46 0.89
CA GLU A 111 -17.83 4.48 0.84
C GLU A 111 -17.29 5.92 0.96
N SER A 112 -16.09 6.11 1.50
CA SER A 112 -15.47 7.45 1.67
C SER A 112 -15.14 8.16 0.36
N VAL A 113 -15.44 7.58 -0.79
CA VAL A 113 -15.24 8.20 -2.10
C VAL A 113 -16.02 9.51 -2.27
N GLU A 114 -17.15 9.67 -1.59
CA GLU A 114 -17.95 10.90 -1.68
C GLU A 114 -17.24 12.09 -1.04
N ALA A 115 -16.49 11.89 0.05
CA ALA A 115 -15.63 12.91 0.63
C ALA A 115 -14.54 13.37 -0.36
N ILE A 116 -13.91 12.41 -1.05
CA ILE A 116 -12.89 12.68 -2.08
C ILE A 116 -13.51 13.50 -3.23
N ARG A 117 -14.63 13.05 -3.79
CA ARG A 117 -15.34 13.76 -4.86
C ARG A 117 -15.75 15.18 -4.45
N THR A 118 -16.19 15.32 -3.21
CA THR A 118 -16.55 16.62 -2.67
C THR A 118 -15.34 17.57 -2.64
N LEU A 119 -14.19 17.12 -2.12
CA LEU A 119 -12.96 17.90 -2.10
C LEU A 119 -12.50 18.30 -3.51
N LEU A 120 -12.50 17.33 -4.45
CA LEU A 120 -12.14 17.57 -5.84
C LEU A 120 -13.09 18.61 -6.49
N SER A 121 -14.40 18.52 -6.22
CA SER A 121 -15.39 19.51 -6.72
C SER A 121 -15.20 20.90 -6.14
N LEU A 122 -14.60 21.02 -4.96
CA LEU A 122 -14.25 22.27 -4.30
C LEU A 122 -12.88 22.83 -4.74
N GLY A 123 -12.18 22.14 -5.65
CA GLY A 123 -10.90 22.59 -6.20
C GLY A 123 -9.67 22.05 -5.49
N ALA A 124 -9.80 20.97 -4.70
CA ALA A 124 -8.61 20.28 -4.21
C ALA A 124 -7.84 19.69 -5.40
N ASP A 125 -6.54 20.00 -5.48
CA ASP A 125 -5.68 19.56 -6.57
C ASP A 125 -5.12 18.15 -6.32
N PRO A 126 -5.48 17.14 -7.13
CA PRO A 126 -4.95 15.79 -6.99
C PRO A 126 -3.44 15.73 -7.21
N ASN A 127 -2.86 16.69 -7.90
CA ASN A 127 -1.43 16.73 -8.24
C ASN A 127 -0.59 17.59 -7.29
N TYR A 128 -1.19 18.14 -6.24
CA TYR A 128 -0.47 18.98 -5.29
C TYR A 128 0.69 18.23 -4.62
N THR A 129 1.88 18.83 -4.63
CA THR A 129 3.14 18.16 -4.23
C THR A 129 3.72 18.66 -2.91
N ASN A 130 3.25 19.81 -2.38
CA ASN A 130 3.80 20.44 -1.18
C ASN A 130 5.35 20.52 -1.19
N GLY A 131 5.93 20.93 -2.31
CA GLY A 131 7.40 20.99 -2.48
C GLY A 131 8.07 19.64 -2.74
N ASN A 132 7.35 18.53 -2.68
CA ASN A 132 7.84 17.22 -3.10
C ASN A 132 7.76 17.06 -4.62
N ARG A 133 8.46 16.06 -5.16
CA ARG A 133 8.42 15.79 -6.61
C ARG A 133 7.08 15.22 -7.07
N ASN A 134 6.35 14.56 -6.17
CA ASN A 134 5.13 13.82 -6.49
C ASN A 134 4.03 14.10 -5.48
N SER A 135 2.77 13.98 -5.92
CA SER A 135 1.60 14.12 -5.07
C SER A 135 1.41 12.91 -4.17
N PHE A 136 1.39 13.10 -2.86
CA PHE A 136 1.06 12.06 -1.90
C PHE A 136 -0.39 11.57 -2.05
N ALA A 137 -1.32 12.44 -2.42
CA ALA A 137 -2.72 12.06 -2.63
C ALA A 137 -2.85 11.11 -3.83
N MET A 138 -2.19 11.41 -4.97
CA MET A 138 -2.18 10.53 -6.13
C MET A 138 -1.46 9.21 -5.85
N ALA A 139 -0.28 9.24 -5.22
CA ALA A 139 0.44 8.02 -4.86
C ALA A 139 -0.42 7.12 -3.95
N SER A 140 -1.10 7.70 -2.96
CA SER A 140 -2.02 6.99 -2.06
C SER A 140 -3.24 6.42 -2.80
N ALA A 141 -3.76 7.13 -3.81
CA ALA A 141 -4.88 6.65 -4.63
C ALA A 141 -4.54 5.38 -5.41
N GLY A 142 -3.27 5.18 -5.78
CA GLY A 142 -2.77 3.94 -6.38
C GLY A 142 -3.03 2.69 -5.52
N HIS A 143 -3.12 2.83 -4.21
CA HIS A 143 -3.42 1.75 -3.26
C HIS A 143 -4.89 1.64 -2.85
N SER A 144 -5.73 2.55 -3.33
CA SER A 144 -7.16 2.62 -3.01
C SER A 144 -8.01 1.78 -3.97
N SER A 145 -9.34 1.84 -3.81
CA SER A 145 -10.26 1.20 -4.74
C SER A 145 -10.17 1.80 -6.15
N ALA A 146 -10.54 1.02 -7.16
CA ALA A 146 -10.59 1.50 -8.55
C ALA A 146 -11.51 2.74 -8.69
N LEU A 147 -12.53 2.85 -7.85
CA LEU A 147 -13.46 4.00 -7.85
C LEU A 147 -12.77 5.28 -7.36
N VAL A 148 -11.98 5.19 -6.29
CA VAL A 148 -11.19 6.32 -5.78
C VAL A 148 -10.16 6.76 -6.81
N LEU A 149 -9.38 5.82 -7.34
CA LEU A 149 -8.39 6.11 -8.37
C LEU A 149 -9.04 6.76 -9.61
N ARG A 150 -10.19 6.25 -10.05
CA ARG A 150 -10.96 6.83 -11.15
C ARG A 150 -11.34 8.29 -10.86
N SER A 151 -11.88 8.57 -9.67
CA SER A 151 -12.28 9.93 -9.30
C SER A 151 -11.10 10.90 -9.31
N MET A 152 -9.94 10.46 -8.83
CA MET A 152 -8.71 11.26 -8.85
C MET A 152 -8.23 11.54 -10.28
N LEU A 153 -8.22 10.50 -11.15
CA LEU A 153 -7.80 10.62 -12.55
C LEU A 153 -8.80 11.47 -13.39
N GLU A 154 -10.11 11.37 -13.11
CA GLU A 154 -11.14 12.20 -13.74
C GLU A 154 -11.01 13.67 -13.38
N ALA A 155 -10.50 13.97 -12.18
CA ALA A 155 -10.17 15.33 -11.76
C ALA A 155 -8.81 15.83 -12.29
N GLY A 156 -8.19 15.13 -13.23
CA GLY A 156 -6.91 15.52 -13.83
C GLY A 156 -5.67 15.01 -13.09
N GLY A 157 -5.83 14.02 -12.21
CA GLY A 157 -4.72 13.36 -11.52
C GLY A 157 -3.72 12.73 -12.50
N ASN A 158 -2.44 12.87 -12.23
CA ASN A 158 -1.36 12.38 -13.08
C ASN A 158 -1.16 10.86 -12.91
N ALA A 159 -1.50 10.07 -13.93
CA ALA A 159 -1.31 8.62 -13.96
C ALA A 159 0.16 8.18 -13.86
N ASN A 160 1.11 9.09 -14.11
CA ASN A 160 2.54 8.85 -14.04
C ASN A 160 3.17 9.27 -12.71
N THR A 161 2.36 9.54 -11.69
CA THR A 161 2.85 9.83 -10.33
C THR A 161 3.72 8.68 -9.82
N ARG A 162 4.74 9.04 -9.04
CA ARG A 162 5.63 8.10 -8.34
C ARG A 162 5.49 8.27 -6.83
N ASP A 163 5.79 7.23 -6.08
CA ASP A 163 5.87 7.32 -4.62
C ASP A 163 7.18 7.99 -4.15
N GLU A 164 7.36 8.08 -2.83
CA GLU A 164 8.57 8.63 -2.19
C GLU A 164 9.84 7.85 -2.54
N PHE A 165 9.72 6.58 -2.92
CA PHE A 165 10.83 5.72 -3.36
C PHE A 165 11.07 5.81 -4.87
N GLY A 166 10.33 6.64 -5.60
CA GLY A 166 10.43 6.80 -7.05
C GLY A 166 9.77 5.68 -7.84
N ARG A 167 8.99 4.80 -7.22
CA ARG A 167 8.27 3.72 -7.91
C ARG A 167 7.04 4.29 -8.63
N PRO A 168 6.85 4.00 -9.92
CA PRO A 168 5.66 4.43 -10.65
C PRO A 168 4.38 3.88 -10.03
N MET A 169 3.33 4.71 -9.95
CA MET A 169 2.04 4.31 -9.37
C MET A 169 1.46 3.06 -10.04
N ILE A 170 1.66 2.87 -11.32
CA ILE A 170 1.23 1.69 -12.06
C ILE A 170 1.89 0.40 -11.55
N LEU A 171 3.07 0.47 -10.92
CA LEU A 171 3.76 -0.66 -10.30
C LEU A 171 3.34 -0.90 -8.85
N MET A 172 2.79 0.11 -8.16
CA MET A 172 2.39 0.00 -6.76
C MET A 172 1.12 -0.82 -6.53
N ASN A 173 0.34 -1.05 -7.58
CA ASN A 173 -0.99 -1.66 -7.52
C ASN A 173 -1.04 -3.12 -7.05
N TRP A 174 0.09 -3.83 -6.98
CA TRP A 174 0.09 -5.30 -6.94
C TRP A 174 0.32 -5.89 -5.56
N TYR A 175 1.07 -5.23 -4.70
CA TYR A 175 1.61 -5.85 -3.49
C TYR A 175 0.93 -5.48 -2.20
N LEU A 176 0.32 -4.33 -2.11
CA LEU A 176 -0.18 -3.81 -0.85
C LEU A 176 -1.62 -3.33 -1.03
N GLY A 177 -2.52 -3.80 -0.19
CA GLY A 177 -3.75 -3.11 0.02
C GLY A 177 -5.00 -3.96 0.07
N TYR A 178 -5.99 -3.34 0.63
CA TYR A 178 -7.34 -3.85 0.88
C TYR A 178 -8.11 -4.23 -0.40
N TYR A 179 -7.63 -3.82 -1.60
CA TYR A 179 -8.31 -3.96 -2.90
C TYR A 179 -7.50 -4.77 -3.91
N ARG A 180 -6.88 -5.85 -3.45
CA ARG A 180 -6.08 -6.74 -4.32
C ARG A 180 -6.90 -7.33 -5.47
N ASP A 181 -8.17 -7.61 -5.24
CA ASP A 181 -9.14 -8.07 -6.23
C ASP A 181 -9.38 -7.04 -7.36
N GLN A 182 -9.13 -5.75 -7.11
CA GLN A 182 -9.27 -4.67 -8.09
C GLN A 182 -7.95 -4.27 -8.76
N ALA A 183 -6.86 -4.98 -8.50
CA ALA A 183 -5.54 -4.64 -9.03
C ALA A 183 -5.56 -4.54 -10.56
N ARG A 184 -6.18 -5.49 -11.25
CA ARG A 184 -6.32 -5.49 -12.70
C ARG A 184 -7.09 -4.27 -13.22
N SER A 185 -8.23 -3.96 -12.62
CA SER A 185 -9.05 -2.81 -13.01
C SER A 185 -8.32 -1.47 -12.83
N ARG A 186 -7.52 -1.33 -11.77
CA ARG A 186 -6.69 -0.14 -11.55
C ARG A 186 -5.57 -0.04 -12.58
N PHE A 187 -4.94 -1.17 -12.91
CA PHE A 187 -3.88 -1.23 -13.91
C PHE A 187 -4.39 -0.79 -15.29
N GLU A 188 -5.51 -1.34 -15.74
CA GLU A 188 -6.17 -0.95 -16.99
C GLU A 188 -6.56 0.53 -16.96
N LEU A 189 -7.14 1.00 -15.85
CA LEU A 189 -7.52 2.40 -15.70
C LEU A 189 -6.32 3.35 -15.81
N LEU A 190 -5.17 3.01 -15.23
CA LEU A 190 -3.96 3.81 -15.35
C LEU A 190 -3.45 3.85 -16.79
N LEU A 191 -3.44 2.70 -17.48
CA LEU A 191 -3.07 2.63 -18.91
C LEU A 191 -4.01 3.44 -19.77
N ASP A 192 -5.32 3.37 -19.55
CA ASP A 192 -6.34 4.13 -20.28
C ASP A 192 -6.23 5.65 -20.03
N ARG A 193 -5.61 6.06 -18.94
CA ARG A 193 -5.35 7.47 -18.58
C ARG A 193 -3.92 7.92 -18.86
N GLY A 194 -3.18 7.17 -19.70
CA GLY A 194 -1.89 7.58 -20.22
C GLY A 194 -0.70 7.29 -19.29
N ALA A 195 -0.82 6.29 -18.42
CA ALA A 195 0.36 5.79 -17.71
C ALA A 195 1.39 5.27 -18.71
N ASP A 196 2.66 5.64 -18.51
CA ASP A 196 3.76 5.23 -19.38
C ASP A 196 3.98 3.72 -19.28
N VAL A 197 3.64 3.01 -20.36
CA VAL A 197 3.81 1.55 -20.49
C VAL A 197 5.26 1.11 -20.41
N ASN A 198 6.20 2.04 -20.60
CA ASN A 198 7.64 1.84 -20.52
C ASN A 198 8.25 2.37 -19.21
N SER A 199 7.44 2.73 -18.23
CA SER A 199 7.91 3.06 -16.88
C SER A 199 8.82 1.96 -16.34
N ALA A 200 9.80 2.35 -15.52
CA ALA A 200 10.73 1.40 -14.93
C ALA A 200 10.80 1.56 -13.41
N MET A 201 11.17 0.47 -12.74
CA MET A 201 11.56 0.47 -11.33
C MET A 201 12.73 1.43 -11.09
N PRO A 202 12.85 2.02 -9.89
CA PRO A 202 14.03 2.78 -9.52
C PRO A 202 15.29 1.93 -9.61
N SER A 203 16.44 2.59 -9.85
CA SER A 203 17.76 1.94 -9.78
C SER A 203 18.26 1.99 -8.33
N ASP A 204 17.63 1.21 -7.45
CA ASP A 204 17.83 1.21 -5.99
C ASP A 204 18.73 0.07 -5.49
N GLY A 205 19.31 -0.70 -6.41
CA GLY A 205 20.14 -1.86 -6.09
C GLY A 205 19.39 -3.14 -5.75
N SER A 206 18.04 -3.15 -5.89
CA SER A 206 17.23 -4.37 -5.77
C SER A 206 17.41 -5.28 -7.00
N ASP A 207 16.99 -6.55 -6.87
CA ASP A 207 17.06 -7.55 -7.96
C ASP A 207 16.25 -7.15 -9.20
N SER A 208 15.31 -6.22 -9.06
CA SER A 208 14.50 -5.68 -10.17
C SER A 208 14.83 -4.21 -10.49
N ALA A 209 15.99 -3.71 -10.02
CA ALA A 209 16.41 -2.34 -10.26
C ALA A 209 16.42 -2.00 -11.77
N GLY A 210 15.78 -0.90 -12.11
CA GLY A 210 15.70 -0.43 -13.50
C GLY A 210 14.86 -1.32 -14.44
N TYR A 211 14.16 -2.35 -13.92
CA TYR A 211 13.30 -3.18 -14.77
C TYR A 211 12.18 -2.35 -15.38
N PRO A 212 12.05 -2.32 -16.73
CA PRO A 212 10.87 -1.81 -17.38
C PRO A 212 9.62 -2.58 -16.89
N LEU A 213 8.46 -1.92 -16.92
CA LEU A 213 7.20 -2.50 -16.45
C LEU A 213 6.91 -3.88 -17.06
N LEU A 214 7.14 -4.06 -18.36
CA LEU A 214 6.99 -5.34 -19.05
C LEU A 214 7.86 -6.44 -18.42
N LEU A 215 9.15 -6.16 -18.22
CA LEU A 215 10.10 -7.11 -17.65
C LEU A 215 9.75 -7.44 -16.21
N TYR A 216 9.40 -6.43 -15.42
CA TYR A 216 8.98 -6.59 -14.03
C TYR A 216 7.73 -7.47 -13.91
N ARG A 217 6.70 -7.24 -14.75
CA ARG A 217 5.48 -8.07 -14.73
C ARG A 217 5.76 -9.51 -15.19
N THR A 218 6.63 -9.69 -16.18
CA THR A 218 7.04 -11.03 -16.61
C THR A 218 7.74 -11.79 -15.50
N ALA A 219 8.66 -11.14 -14.75
CA ALA A 219 9.36 -11.74 -13.62
C ALA A 219 8.39 -12.25 -12.53
N MET A 220 7.33 -11.50 -12.24
CA MET A 220 6.31 -11.86 -11.26
C MET A 220 5.44 -13.05 -11.69
N GLY A 221 5.46 -13.42 -12.97
CA GLY A 221 4.58 -14.43 -13.54
C GLY A 221 4.77 -15.84 -12.98
N LEU A 222 5.94 -16.16 -12.42
CA LEU A 222 6.18 -17.46 -11.78
C LEU A 222 5.38 -17.62 -10.47
N ASP A 223 5.11 -16.52 -9.77
CA ASP A 223 4.37 -16.50 -8.52
C ASP A 223 2.90 -16.12 -8.72
N ASP A 224 2.60 -15.37 -9.78
CA ASP A 224 1.26 -14.87 -10.12
C ASP A 224 1.00 -14.95 -11.63
N ASN A 225 0.25 -15.95 -12.04
CA ASN A 225 -0.07 -16.17 -13.46
C ASN A 225 -0.77 -14.95 -14.13
N LEU A 226 -1.48 -14.13 -13.36
CA LEU A 226 -2.12 -12.91 -13.89
C LEU A 226 -1.07 -11.90 -14.36
N ALA A 227 0.15 -11.93 -13.81
CA ALA A 227 1.22 -11.07 -14.25
C ALA A 227 1.64 -11.31 -15.71
N TYR A 228 1.53 -12.53 -16.21
CA TYR A 228 1.73 -12.79 -17.65
C TYR A 228 0.64 -12.18 -18.53
N ALA A 229 -0.61 -12.18 -18.06
CA ALA A 229 -1.69 -11.51 -18.79
C ALA A 229 -1.48 -9.98 -18.82
N ASP A 230 -0.93 -9.41 -17.75
CA ASP A 230 -0.58 -7.99 -17.73
C ASP A 230 0.58 -7.66 -18.64
N ALA A 231 1.61 -8.53 -18.69
CA ALA A 231 2.71 -8.39 -19.64
C ALA A 231 2.22 -8.40 -21.08
N LEU A 232 1.27 -9.28 -21.42
CA LEU A 232 0.66 -9.31 -22.74
C LEU A 232 -0.14 -8.03 -23.03
N LEU A 233 -0.91 -7.52 -22.05
CA LEU A 233 -1.60 -6.25 -22.20
C LEU A 233 -0.64 -5.09 -22.44
N LEU A 234 0.50 -5.05 -21.71
CA LEU A 234 1.52 -4.02 -21.92
C LEU A 234 2.06 -4.03 -23.34
N LEU A 235 2.33 -5.21 -23.92
CA LEU A 235 2.77 -5.36 -25.30
C LEU A 235 1.69 -4.85 -26.27
N GLN A 236 0.43 -5.17 -26.04
CA GLN A 236 -0.71 -4.65 -26.82
C GLN A 236 -0.86 -3.13 -26.73
N ARG A 237 -0.41 -2.52 -25.63
CA ARG A 237 -0.40 -1.07 -25.41
C ARG A 237 0.92 -0.40 -25.82
N GLY A 238 1.83 -1.11 -26.49
CA GLY A 238 3.05 -0.56 -27.08
C GLY A 238 4.27 -0.56 -26.16
N ALA A 239 4.31 -1.42 -25.13
CA ALA A 239 5.53 -1.62 -24.37
C ALA A 239 6.67 -2.14 -25.26
N ASP A 240 7.86 -1.57 -25.10
CA ASP A 240 9.05 -1.95 -25.87
C ASP A 240 9.68 -3.24 -25.30
N PRO A 241 9.61 -4.38 -26.02
CA PRO A 241 10.15 -5.65 -25.53
C PRO A 241 11.69 -5.71 -25.58
N LYS A 242 12.35 -4.71 -26.15
CA LYS A 242 13.82 -4.65 -26.26
C LYS A 242 14.49 -3.94 -25.10
N ARG A 243 13.72 -3.25 -24.25
CA ARG A 243 14.28 -2.58 -23.08
C ARG A 243 14.74 -3.59 -22.06
N ALA A 244 15.99 -3.47 -21.62
CA ALA A 244 16.61 -4.32 -20.62
C ALA A 244 16.50 -3.70 -19.22
N GLY A 245 16.60 -4.53 -18.19
CA GLY A 245 16.85 -4.13 -16.81
C GLY A 245 18.29 -3.63 -16.62
N ALA A 246 18.60 -3.08 -15.45
CA ALA A 246 19.93 -2.59 -15.12
C ALA A 246 21.00 -3.70 -15.11
N ASP A 247 20.59 -4.94 -14.84
CA ASP A 247 21.41 -6.16 -14.87
C ASP A 247 21.61 -6.75 -16.28
N GLY A 248 21.07 -6.10 -17.31
CA GLY A 248 21.07 -6.58 -18.70
C GLY A 248 20.04 -7.67 -19.00
N MET A 249 19.13 -8.00 -18.05
CA MET A 249 18.03 -8.92 -18.31
C MET A 249 17.09 -8.34 -19.35
N THR A 250 16.72 -9.15 -20.35
CA THR A 250 15.78 -8.79 -21.40
C THR A 250 14.51 -9.62 -21.32
N PHE A 251 13.42 -9.11 -21.90
CA PHE A 251 12.14 -9.84 -21.94
C PHE A 251 12.29 -11.22 -22.62
N GLY A 252 13.00 -11.30 -23.77
CA GLY A 252 13.20 -12.58 -24.47
C GLY A 252 14.03 -13.57 -23.62
N LYS A 253 15.09 -13.11 -22.94
CA LYS A 253 15.87 -13.97 -22.05
C LYS A 253 15.02 -14.49 -20.90
N MET A 254 14.25 -13.64 -20.26
CA MET A 254 13.36 -14.04 -19.16
C MET A 254 12.32 -15.06 -19.60
N LEU A 255 11.69 -14.89 -20.74
CA LEU A 255 10.77 -15.89 -21.29
C LEU A 255 11.44 -17.24 -21.56
N THR A 256 12.70 -17.23 -22.03
CA THR A 256 13.50 -18.46 -22.23
C THR A 256 13.80 -19.13 -20.89
N ASP A 257 14.18 -18.36 -19.86
CA ASP A 257 14.47 -18.87 -18.53
C ASP A 257 13.20 -19.48 -17.88
N HIS A 258 12.03 -18.84 -18.07
CA HIS A 258 10.75 -19.39 -17.62
C HIS A 258 10.38 -20.69 -18.35
N ARG A 259 10.62 -20.77 -19.67
CA ARG A 259 10.42 -22.02 -20.44
C ARG A 259 11.28 -23.15 -19.86
N ALA A 260 12.57 -22.90 -19.61
CA ALA A 260 13.48 -23.84 -18.99
C ALA A 260 13.04 -24.22 -17.55
N HIS A 261 12.48 -23.29 -16.78
CA HIS A 261 11.94 -23.59 -15.46
C HIS A 261 10.80 -24.62 -15.52
N PHE A 262 9.80 -24.42 -16.38
CA PHE A 262 8.67 -25.35 -16.53
C PHE A 262 9.12 -26.73 -17.04
N GLN A 263 10.07 -26.78 -17.97
CA GLN A 263 10.68 -28.04 -18.44
C GLN A 263 11.37 -28.82 -17.30
N ARG A 264 12.21 -28.12 -16.51
CA ARG A 264 12.94 -28.74 -15.39
C ARG A 264 12.02 -29.23 -14.26
N THR A 265 10.95 -28.50 -14.01
CA THR A 265 10.01 -28.85 -12.93
C THR A 265 8.91 -29.80 -13.37
N HIS A 266 8.86 -30.19 -14.64
CA HIS A 266 7.82 -31.01 -15.24
C HIS A 266 6.39 -30.49 -14.97
N LYS A 267 6.25 -29.17 -14.80
CA LYS A 267 4.95 -28.51 -14.63
C LYS A 267 4.44 -28.00 -15.98
N SER A 268 3.13 -28.03 -16.15
CA SER A 268 2.50 -27.38 -17.32
C SER A 268 2.54 -25.86 -17.16
N PRO A 269 3.00 -25.10 -18.16
CA PRO A 269 2.97 -23.66 -18.14
C PRO A 269 1.52 -23.16 -18.18
N PRO A 270 1.20 -22.02 -17.54
CA PRO A 270 -0.12 -21.41 -17.62
C PRO A 270 -0.40 -20.87 -19.03
N ALA A 271 -1.66 -20.85 -19.43
CA ALA A 271 -2.08 -20.40 -20.75
C ALA A 271 -1.60 -18.97 -21.09
N GLN A 272 -1.53 -18.10 -20.09
CA GLN A 272 -1.04 -16.73 -20.23
C GLN A 272 0.44 -16.66 -20.62
N LEU A 273 1.27 -17.56 -20.08
CA LEU A 273 2.68 -17.67 -20.46
C LEU A 273 2.84 -18.24 -21.87
N ILE A 274 2.01 -19.22 -22.24
CA ILE A 274 1.98 -19.76 -23.60
C ILE A 274 1.67 -18.63 -24.59
N ALA A 275 0.66 -17.81 -24.32
CA ALA A 275 0.32 -16.68 -25.16
C ALA A 275 1.46 -15.64 -25.28
N LEU A 276 2.26 -15.44 -24.22
CA LEU A 276 3.45 -14.59 -24.30
C LEU A 276 4.56 -15.20 -25.15
N TRP A 277 4.78 -16.50 -25.09
CA TRP A 277 5.73 -17.20 -25.95
C TRP A 277 5.32 -17.10 -27.40
N ASP A 278 4.05 -17.37 -27.72
CA ASP A 278 3.49 -17.27 -29.08
C ASP A 278 3.67 -15.85 -29.62
N TRP A 279 3.36 -14.84 -28.79
CA TRP A 279 3.56 -13.43 -29.17
C TRP A 279 5.04 -13.14 -29.44
N ALA A 280 5.94 -13.57 -28.56
CA ALA A 280 7.38 -13.31 -28.66
C ALA A 280 8.02 -14.03 -29.87
N GLU A 281 7.58 -15.24 -30.19
CA GLU A 281 8.01 -15.98 -31.37
C GLU A 281 7.53 -15.30 -32.66
N GLN A 282 6.26 -14.88 -32.74
CA GLN A 282 5.70 -14.16 -33.87
C GLN A 282 6.40 -12.83 -34.16
N HIS A 283 6.93 -12.16 -33.12
CA HIS A 283 7.63 -10.89 -33.23
C HIS A 283 9.16 -11.03 -33.27
N GLY A 284 9.70 -12.25 -33.35
CA GLY A 284 11.13 -12.51 -33.44
C GLY A 284 11.94 -12.14 -32.18
N ILE A 285 11.29 -12.10 -31.03
CA ILE A 285 11.94 -11.81 -29.73
C ILE A 285 12.64 -13.07 -29.17
N ILE A 286 12.06 -14.24 -29.40
CA ILE A 286 12.65 -15.54 -29.07
C ILE A 286 12.55 -16.47 -30.29
N GLN A 287 13.39 -17.51 -30.31
CA GLN A 287 13.30 -18.53 -31.36
C GLN A 287 12.15 -19.49 -31.08
N GLN A 288 11.54 -20.00 -32.15
CA GLN A 288 10.52 -21.04 -32.05
C GLN A 288 11.10 -22.28 -31.34
N ALA A 289 10.31 -22.87 -30.47
CA ALA A 289 10.67 -24.14 -29.87
C ALA A 289 10.74 -25.22 -30.96
N GLN A 290 11.93 -25.83 -31.12
CA GLN A 290 12.12 -26.97 -32.01
C GLN A 290 11.48 -28.22 -31.42
#